data_0556f89fb1b5ede6f746348fbf689901
#
_entry.id   0556f89fb1b5ede6f746348fbf689901
#
_cell.length_a   1.000
_cell.length_b   1.000
_cell.length_c   1.000
_cell.angle_alpha   90.00
_cell.angle_beta   90.00
_cell.angle_gamma   90.00
#
_symmetry.space_group_name_H-M   'P 1'
#
loop_
_entity.id
_entity.type
_entity.pdbx_description
1 polymer ?
#
loop_
_entity_poly.entity_id
_entity_poly.type
_entity_poly.pdbx_seq_one_letter_code
_entity_poly.pdbx_strand_id
1 'polypeptide(L)'
;MNEIKTYKRITWGLVILNIAILLFFIFQSQLNKDHHHGFGPHQGHNGPKVLIERQLQFDETQKAQFEELIKKHIPLVKAQEEKINQIREKLYINLLNNKDASVEENSLSSAIKGMEIININHIKEIRQICNEGQKKLFDEIGGDWSKIFNPHPPRK
;
A
#
# COMPACT_ATOMS: atom_id res chain seq x y z
N MET A 1 29.21 3.62 -54.22
CA MET A 1 27.89 2.92 -54.13
C MET A 1 27.73 2.05 -52.86
N ASN A 2 28.80 1.69 -52.17
CA ASN A 2 28.72 0.86 -50.93
C ASN A 2 28.41 1.66 -49.68
N GLU A 3 28.79 2.92 -49.58
CA GLU A 3 28.57 3.72 -48.38
C GLU A 3 27.10 3.97 -48.07
N ILE A 4 26.27 4.27 -49.08
CA ILE A 4 24.83 4.49 -48.93
C ILE A 4 24.12 3.24 -48.38
N LYS A 5 24.58 2.05 -48.80
CA LYS A 5 24.02 0.78 -48.28
C LYS A 5 24.40 0.57 -46.80
N THR A 6 25.61 0.98 -46.42
CA THR A 6 26.10 0.89 -45.05
C THR A 6 25.35 1.85 -44.13
N TYR A 7 25.13 3.09 -44.51
CA TYR A 7 24.32 4.06 -43.75
C TYR A 7 22.89 3.58 -43.58
N LYS A 8 22.25 3.05 -44.62
CA LYS A 8 20.90 2.49 -44.50
C LYS A 8 20.85 1.32 -43.46
N ARG A 9 21.84 0.43 -43.44
CA ARG A 9 21.90 -0.68 -42.48
C ARG A 9 22.08 -0.16 -41.05
N ILE A 10 22.94 0.84 -40.85
CA ILE A 10 23.17 1.46 -39.54
C ILE A 10 21.88 2.14 -39.04
N THR A 11 21.21 2.91 -39.90
CA THR A 11 19.96 3.61 -39.57
C THR A 11 18.88 2.61 -39.19
N TRP A 12 18.70 1.51 -39.95
CA TRP A 12 17.73 0.46 -39.61
C TRP A 12 18.07 -0.25 -38.29
N GLY A 13 19.36 -0.49 -38.03
CA GLY A 13 19.82 -1.04 -36.76
C GLY A 13 19.47 -0.16 -35.58
N LEU A 14 19.66 1.17 -35.70
CA LEU A 14 19.30 2.14 -34.66
C LEU A 14 17.77 2.22 -34.44
N VAL A 15 16.98 2.17 -35.52
CA VAL A 15 15.51 2.16 -35.40
C VAL A 15 15.03 0.91 -34.67
N ILE A 16 15.55 -0.27 -35.01
CA ILE A 16 15.20 -1.52 -34.39
C ILE A 16 15.59 -1.49 -32.89
N LEU A 17 16.78 -0.97 -32.55
CA LEU A 17 17.24 -0.83 -31.18
C LEU A 17 16.31 0.08 -30.36
N ASN A 18 15.92 1.23 -30.91
CA ASN A 18 14.98 2.14 -30.23
C ASN A 18 13.62 1.50 -30.00
N ILE A 19 13.09 0.76 -30.99
CA ILE A 19 11.83 0.02 -30.84
C ILE A 19 11.97 -1.06 -29.75
N ALA A 20 13.07 -1.79 -29.70
CA ALA A 20 13.31 -2.80 -28.67
C ALA A 20 13.37 -2.19 -27.26
N ILE A 21 14.02 -1.02 -27.12
CA ILE A 21 14.07 -0.27 -25.85
C ILE A 21 12.66 0.18 -25.44
N LEU A 22 11.87 0.73 -26.35
CA LEU A 22 10.49 1.15 -26.08
C LEU A 22 9.61 -0.04 -25.66
N LEU A 23 9.71 -1.16 -26.37
CA LEU A 23 8.98 -2.38 -26.02
C LEU A 23 9.42 -2.92 -24.65
N PHE A 24 10.70 -2.85 -24.32
CA PHE A 24 11.22 -3.23 -23.00
C PHE A 24 10.64 -2.34 -21.88
N PHE A 25 10.57 -1.02 -22.08
CA PHE A 25 9.94 -0.12 -21.11
C PHE A 25 8.43 -0.33 -21.00
N ILE A 26 7.73 -0.60 -22.10
CA ILE A 26 6.31 -0.94 -22.09
C ILE A 26 6.09 -2.27 -21.35
N PHE A 27 6.92 -3.26 -21.60
CA PHE A 27 6.84 -4.56 -20.90
C PHE A 27 7.15 -4.42 -19.41
N GLN A 28 8.17 -3.66 -19.04
CA GLN A 28 8.44 -3.34 -17.63
C GLN A 28 7.28 -2.57 -16.98
N SER A 29 6.64 -1.63 -17.69
CA SER A 29 5.51 -0.90 -17.15
C SER A 29 4.26 -1.76 -16.96
N GLN A 30 4.11 -2.83 -17.74
CA GLN A 30 3.05 -3.84 -17.56
C GLN A 30 3.32 -4.74 -16.33
N LEU A 31 4.59 -5.09 -16.09
CA LEU A 31 5.00 -5.85 -14.90
C LEU A 31 4.91 -5.03 -13.62
N ASN A 32 5.05 -3.70 -13.72
CA ASN A 32 4.99 -2.78 -12.59
C ASN A 32 3.59 -2.19 -12.33
N LYS A 33 2.55 -2.66 -13.01
CA LYS A 33 1.17 -2.20 -12.76
C LYS A 33 0.58 -2.61 -11.41
N ASP A 34 1.27 -3.44 -10.64
CA ASP A 34 0.85 -3.82 -9.28
C ASP A 34 1.43 -2.93 -8.18
N HIS A 35 2.11 -1.84 -8.53
CA HIS A 35 2.49 -0.82 -7.55
C HIS A 35 1.36 0.20 -7.31
N HIS A 36 0.17 -0.31 -6.98
CA HIS A 36 -0.68 0.45 -6.10
C HIS A 36 0.11 0.67 -4.81
N HIS A 37 0.27 1.92 -4.38
CA HIS A 37 0.70 2.27 -3.03
C HIS A 37 -0.37 1.79 -2.03
N GLY A 38 -0.60 0.48 -2.03
CA GLY A 38 -1.31 -0.22 -0.99
C GLY A 38 -0.26 -0.76 -0.03
N PHE A 39 -0.62 -0.91 1.21
CA PHE A 39 0.08 -1.63 2.25
C PHE A 39 0.46 -3.05 1.73
N GLY A 40 1.46 -3.12 0.86
CA GLY A 40 2.10 -4.37 0.51
C GLY A 40 2.99 -4.78 1.68
N PRO A 41 3.10 -6.08 1.98
CA PRO A 41 4.06 -6.53 2.96
C PRO A 41 5.45 -6.07 2.50
N HIS A 42 5.99 -5.04 3.15
CA HIS A 42 7.43 -4.78 3.06
C HIS A 42 8.12 -6.03 3.61
N GLN A 43 8.45 -6.96 2.72
CA GLN A 43 9.25 -8.15 3.01
C GLN A 43 10.73 -7.75 3.21
N GLY A 44 10.96 -6.72 4.02
CA GLY A 44 12.25 -6.41 4.55
C GLY A 44 12.32 -6.86 6.01
N HIS A 45 13.47 -7.25 6.49
CA HIS A 45 13.75 -7.63 7.88
C HIS A 45 13.31 -6.57 8.94
N ASN A 46 12.68 -5.46 8.53
CA ASN A 46 12.23 -4.34 9.35
C ASN A 46 10.76 -3.93 9.09
N GLY A 47 9.94 -4.82 8.50
CA GLY A 47 8.51 -4.52 8.28
C GLY A 47 7.70 -4.43 9.59
N PRO A 48 6.51 -3.79 9.57
CA PRO A 48 5.65 -3.63 10.75
C PRO A 48 5.40 -4.93 11.49
N LYS A 49 5.23 -6.06 10.79
CA LYS A 49 5.05 -7.39 11.37
C LYS A 49 6.23 -7.76 12.27
N VAL A 50 7.45 -7.72 11.73
CA VAL A 50 8.66 -8.11 12.47
C VAL A 50 8.91 -7.18 13.66
N LEU A 51 8.59 -5.90 13.51
CA LEU A 51 8.71 -4.92 14.59
C LEU A 51 7.77 -5.26 15.75
N ILE A 52 6.51 -5.55 15.47
CA ILE A 52 5.50 -5.92 16.48
C ILE A 52 5.87 -7.22 17.16
N GLU A 53 6.20 -8.28 16.41
CA GLU A 53 6.61 -9.59 16.95
C GLU A 53 7.79 -9.46 17.91
N ARG A 54 8.78 -8.63 17.55
CA ARG A 54 9.97 -8.40 18.38
C ARG A 54 9.67 -7.56 19.62
N GLN A 55 8.91 -6.47 19.49
CA GLN A 55 8.59 -5.58 20.61
C GLN A 55 7.70 -6.27 21.64
N LEU A 56 6.73 -7.07 21.19
CA LEU A 56 5.83 -7.81 22.06
C LEU A 56 6.39 -9.17 22.48
N GLN A 57 7.58 -9.55 21.98
CA GLN A 57 8.24 -10.82 22.31
C GLN A 57 7.33 -12.02 22.09
N PHE A 58 6.66 -12.09 20.94
CA PHE A 58 5.72 -13.16 20.62
C PHE A 58 6.41 -14.52 20.55
N ASP A 59 5.83 -15.53 21.19
CA ASP A 59 6.19 -16.92 21.00
C ASP A 59 5.70 -17.45 19.63
N GLU A 60 6.08 -18.68 19.26
CA GLU A 60 5.74 -19.26 17.96
C GLU A 60 4.22 -19.42 17.75
N THR A 61 3.48 -19.72 18.82
CA THR A 61 2.01 -19.83 18.77
C THR A 61 1.39 -18.47 18.51
N GLN A 62 1.85 -17.43 19.21
CA GLN A 62 1.38 -16.06 19.05
C GLN A 62 1.75 -15.50 17.67
N LYS A 63 2.94 -15.82 17.14
CA LYS A 63 3.32 -15.46 15.76
C LYS A 63 2.38 -16.07 14.73
N ALA A 64 1.99 -17.34 14.91
CA ALA A 64 1.03 -17.98 14.03
C ALA A 64 -0.36 -17.33 14.13
N GLN A 65 -0.83 -16.99 15.33
CA GLN A 65 -2.08 -16.27 15.54
C GLN A 65 -2.03 -14.86 14.89
N PHE A 66 -0.92 -14.15 15.07
CA PHE A 66 -0.73 -12.83 14.49
C PHE A 66 -0.71 -12.87 12.94
N GLU A 67 -0.09 -13.90 12.35
CA GLU A 67 -0.15 -14.13 10.90
C GLU A 67 -1.59 -14.27 10.39
N GLU A 68 -2.43 -15.01 11.10
CA GLU A 68 -3.84 -15.15 10.75
C GLU A 68 -4.63 -13.83 10.88
N LEU A 69 -4.31 -13.01 11.89
CA LEU A 69 -4.89 -11.67 12.02
C LEU A 69 -4.50 -10.78 10.82
N ILE A 70 -3.22 -10.81 10.40
CA ILE A 70 -2.74 -10.07 9.23
C ILE A 70 -3.46 -10.53 7.96
N LYS A 71 -3.61 -11.84 7.75
CA LYS A 71 -4.31 -12.40 6.59
C LYS A 71 -5.77 -11.94 6.50
N LYS A 72 -6.43 -11.73 7.63
CA LYS A 72 -7.80 -11.19 7.69
C LYS A 72 -7.82 -9.68 7.48
N HIS A 73 -6.84 -8.95 8.01
CA HIS A 73 -6.79 -7.50 7.98
C HIS A 73 -6.49 -6.94 6.57
N ILE A 74 -5.51 -7.53 5.86
CA ILE A 74 -5.06 -7.04 4.54
C ILE A 74 -6.22 -6.89 3.53
N PRO A 75 -7.10 -7.89 3.31
CA PRO A 75 -8.20 -7.73 2.35
C PRO A 75 -9.21 -6.66 2.77
N LEU A 76 -9.44 -6.46 4.07
CA LEU A 76 -10.34 -5.42 4.57
C LEU A 76 -9.77 -4.01 4.26
N VAL A 77 -8.47 -3.81 4.51
CA VAL A 77 -7.77 -2.57 4.17
C VAL A 77 -7.83 -2.30 2.68
N LYS A 78 -7.49 -3.30 1.83
CA LYS A 78 -7.53 -3.15 0.38
C LYS A 78 -8.92 -2.77 -0.14
N ALA A 79 -9.96 -3.45 0.33
CA ALA A 79 -11.33 -3.14 -0.07
C ALA A 79 -11.75 -1.72 0.34
N GLN A 80 -11.32 -1.28 1.52
CA GLN A 80 -11.63 0.06 2.02
C GLN A 80 -10.83 1.14 1.28
N GLU A 81 -9.56 0.89 0.93
CA GLU A 81 -8.75 1.78 0.09
C GLU A 81 -9.34 1.96 -1.30
N GLU A 82 -9.77 0.86 -1.91
CA GLU A 82 -10.44 0.92 -3.22
C GLU A 82 -11.72 1.76 -3.16
N LYS A 83 -12.56 1.56 -2.13
CA LYS A 83 -13.75 2.37 -1.89
C LYS A 83 -13.41 3.86 -1.75
N ILE A 84 -12.39 4.20 -0.98
CA ILE A 84 -11.91 5.58 -0.80
C ILE A 84 -11.49 6.16 -2.15
N ASN A 85 -10.74 5.42 -2.95
CA ASN A 85 -10.25 5.87 -4.24
C ASN A 85 -11.41 6.10 -5.25
N GLN A 86 -12.39 5.21 -5.29
CA GLN A 86 -13.60 5.38 -6.13
C GLN A 86 -14.40 6.63 -5.74
N ILE A 87 -14.53 6.91 -4.44
CA ILE A 87 -15.22 8.11 -3.97
C ILE A 87 -14.42 9.37 -4.34
N ARG A 88 -13.09 9.36 -4.16
CA ARG A 88 -12.22 10.47 -4.56
C ARG A 88 -12.31 10.78 -6.06
N GLU A 89 -12.31 9.74 -6.89
CA GLU A 89 -12.46 9.92 -8.34
C GLU A 89 -13.77 10.64 -8.67
N LYS A 90 -14.90 10.19 -8.11
CA LYS A 90 -16.21 10.84 -8.30
C LYS A 90 -16.21 12.27 -7.80
N LEU A 91 -15.64 12.51 -6.61
CA LEU A 91 -15.49 13.84 -6.01
C LEU A 91 -14.76 14.79 -6.97
N TYR A 92 -13.60 14.38 -7.48
CA TYR A 92 -12.82 15.22 -8.38
C TYR A 92 -13.51 15.46 -9.73
N ILE A 93 -14.19 14.44 -10.28
CA ILE A 93 -14.99 14.60 -11.51
C ILE A 93 -16.10 15.64 -11.30
N ASN A 94 -16.81 15.60 -10.17
CA ASN A 94 -17.86 16.56 -9.87
C ASN A 94 -17.31 17.99 -9.70
N LEU A 95 -16.21 18.14 -8.97
CA LEU A 95 -15.54 19.45 -8.80
C LEU A 95 -15.07 20.03 -10.14
N LEU A 96 -14.44 19.23 -11.00
CA LEU A 96 -13.97 19.68 -12.34
C LEU A 96 -15.13 20.10 -13.26
N ASN A 97 -16.33 19.56 -13.06
CA ASN A 97 -17.53 19.89 -13.82
C ASN A 97 -18.41 20.96 -13.12
N ASN A 98 -17.91 21.64 -12.08
CA ASN A 98 -18.64 22.62 -11.27
C ASN A 98 -19.99 22.08 -10.74
N LYS A 99 -20.02 20.78 -10.39
CA LYS A 99 -21.18 20.13 -9.76
C LYS A 99 -21.03 20.14 -8.24
N ASP A 100 -22.18 20.06 -7.55
CA ASP A 100 -22.17 19.82 -6.10
C ASP A 100 -21.52 18.46 -5.80
N ALA A 101 -20.56 18.46 -4.89
CA ALA A 101 -19.78 17.29 -4.48
C ALA A 101 -19.97 16.94 -2.99
N SER A 102 -20.94 17.58 -2.33
CA SER A 102 -21.19 17.41 -0.89
C SER A 102 -21.50 15.97 -0.47
N VAL A 103 -22.13 15.21 -1.35
CA VAL A 103 -22.44 13.78 -1.13
C VAL A 103 -21.16 12.96 -1.11
N GLU A 104 -20.25 13.21 -2.05
CA GLU A 104 -18.95 12.52 -2.15
C GLU A 104 -18.05 12.93 -0.98
N GLU A 105 -18.05 14.18 -0.55
CA GLU A 105 -17.29 14.64 0.62
C GLU A 105 -17.71 13.92 1.90
N ASN A 106 -19.01 13.81 2.15
CA ASN A 106 -19.56 13.09 3.29
C ASN A 106 -19.26 11.58 3.20
N SER A 107 -19.38 11.02 2.00
CA SER A 107 -19.06 9.61 1.73
C SER A 107 -17.58 9.32 1.95
N LEU A 108 -16.69 10.23 1.52
CA LEU A 108 -15.25 10.13 1.72
C LEU A 108 -14.89 10.15 3.21
N SER A 109 -15.47 11.11 3.96
CA SER A 109 -15.29 11.18 5.41
C SER A 109 -15.70 9.88 6.11
N SER A 110 -16.86 9.35 5.75
CA SER A 110 -17.35 8.07 6.29
C SER A 110 -16.45 6.89 5.92
N ALA A 111 -15.93 6.86 4.69
CA ALA A 111 -15.02 5.81 4.26
C ALA A 111 -13.66 5.88 4.97
N ILE A 112 -13.11 7.08 5.19
CA ILE A 112 -11.89 7.28 5.98
C ILE A 112 -12.11 6.81 7.43
N LYS A 113 -13.23 7.17 8.05
CA LYS A 113 -13.59 6.65 9.38
C LYS A 113 -13.69 5.13 9.40
N GLY A 114 -14.22 4.52 8.34
CA GLY A 114 -14.27 3.07 8.18
C GLY A 114 -12.87 2.43 8.18
N MET A 115 -11.89 3.04 7.52
CA MET A 115 -10.49 2.60 7.54
C MET A 115 -9.92 2.61 8.95
N GLU A 116 -10.13 3.70 9.71
CA GLU A 116 -9.66 3.79 11.09
C GLU A 116 -10.29 2.73 12.00
N ILE A 117 -11.57 2.40 11.79
CA ILE A 117 -12.24 1.33 12.54
C ILE A 117 -11.59 -0.03 12.24
N ILE A 118 -11.25 -0.32 10.98
CA ILE A 118 -10.54 -1.54 10.58
C ILE A 118 -9.20 -1.63 11.31
N ASN A 119 -8.41 -0.56 11.31
CA ASN A 119 -7.11 -0.51 11.98
C ASN A 119 -7.24 -0.66 13.51
N ILE A 120 -8.18 0.06 14.13
CA ILE A 120 -8.44 -0.03 15.58
C ILE A 120 -8.84 -1.45 15.98
N ASN A 121 -9.68 -2.12 15.21
CA ASN A 121 -10.09 -3.49 15.50
C ASN A 121 -8.90 -4.45 15.40
N HIS A 122 -8.06 -4.30 14.39
CA HIS A 122 -6.84 -5.11 14.26
C HIS A 122 -5.89 -4.90 15.45
N ILE A 123 -5.69 -3.66 15.91
CA ILE A 123 -4.90 -3.36 17.11
C ILE A 123 -5.48 -4.07 18.34
N LYS A 124 -6.81 -4.05 18.51
CA LYS A 124 -7.48 -4.75 19.62
C LYS A 124 -7.29 -6.26 19.56
N GLU A 125 -7.37 -6.85 18.36
CA GLU A 125 -7.14 -8.28 18.15
C GLU A 125 -5.69 -8.67 18.48
N ILE A 126 -4.70 -7.85 18.09
CA ILE A 126 -3.30 -8.04 18.47
C ILE A 126 -3.15 -8.03 19.99
N ARG A 127 -3.82 -7.10 20.71
CA ARG A 127 -3.79 -7.05 22.16
C ARG A 127 -4.42 -8.29 22.82
N GLN A 128 -5.42 -8.91 22.19
CA GLN A 128 -6.10 -10.10 22.72
C GLN A 128 -5.21 -11.34 22.72
N ILE A 129 -4.27 -11.47 21.79
CA ILE A 129 -3.31 -12.59 21.76
C ILE A 129 -2.13 -12.38 22.73
N CYS A 130 -2.00 -11.20 23.34
CA CYS A 130 -0.96 -10.88 24.32
C CYS A 130 -1.29 -11.49 25.70
N ASN A 131 -0.27 -12.04 26.37
CA ASN A 131 -0.36 -12.33 27.79
C ASN A 131 -0.25 -11.04 28.65
N GLU A 132 -0.44 -11.14 29.98
CA GLU A 132 -0.48 -9.96 30.86
C GLU A 132 0.84 -9.15 30.87
N GLY A 133 1.98 -9.80 30.75
CA GLY A 133 3.29 -9.11 30.62
C GLY A 133 3.41 -8.37 29.31
N GLN A 134 3.00 -9.01 28.21
CA GLN A 134 3.01 -8.43 26.87
C GLN A 134 2.00 -7.29 26.71
N LYS A 135 0.86 -7.32 27.41
CA LYS A 135 -0.10 -6.21 27.42
C LYS A 135 0.52 -4.92 27.97
N LYS A 136 1.42 -5.00 28.94
CA LYS A 136 2.16 -3.85 29.43
C LYS A 136 3.08 -3.27 28.33
N LEU A 137 3.84 -4.13 27.66
CA LEU A 137 4.67 -3.72 26.51
C LEU A 137 3.82 -3.13 25.39
N PHE A 138 2.66 -3.71 25.12
CA PHE A 138 1.71 -3.21 24.13
C PHE A 138 1.23 -1.79 24.47
N ASP A 139 0.90 -1.54 25.72
CA ASP A 139 0.42 -0.25 26.21
C ASP A 139 1.57 0.80 26.20
N GLU A 140 2.83 0.38 26.41
CA GLU A 140 4.03 1.22 26.30
C GLU A 140 4.32 1.67 24.85
N ILE A 141 3.97 0.86 23.84
CA ILE A 141 4.07 1.25 22.42
C ILE A 141 3.18 2.49 22.15
N GLY A 142 2.03 2.59 22.81
CA GLY A 142 1.19 3.78 22.89
C GLY A 142 1.01 4.52 21.56
N GLY A 143 1.51 5.77 21.49
CA GLY A 143 1.40 6.61 20.31
C GLY A 143 2.16 6.12 19.06
N ASP A 144 3.03 5.13 19.19
CA ASP A 144 3.77 4.59 18.05
C ASP A 144 2.90 3.69 17.16
N TRP A 145 1.77 3.20 17.66
CA TRP A 145 0.79 2.49 16.85
C TRP A 145 0.34 3.32 15.65
N SER A 146 0.14 4.63 15.83
CA SER A 146 -0.23 5.52 14.74
C SER A 146 0.84 5.61 13.65
N LYS A 147 2.12 5.50 14.01
CA LYS A 147 3.25 5.50 13.07
C LYS A 147 3.38 4.17 12.33
N ILE A 148 3.04 3.07 13.00
CA ILE A 148 3.08 1.72 12.43
C ILE A 148 2.01 1.56 11.34
N PHE A 149 0.80 2.06 11.58
CA PHE A 149 -0.34 1.94 10.66
C PHE A 149 -0.50 3.14 9.69
N ASN A 150 0.18 4.27 9.96
CA ASN A 150 0.20 5.42 9.06
C ASN A 150 1.66 5.84 8.80
N PRO A 151 2.37 5.17 7.87
CA PRO A 151 3.79 5.40 7.62
C PRO A 151 4.10 6.74 6.94
N HIS A 152 3.09 7.57 6.68
CA HIS A 152 3.29 8.90 6.11
C HIS A 152 3.17 9.96 7.22
N PRO A 153 4.27 10.29 7.92
CA PRO A 153 4.23 11.41 8.86
C PRO A 153 3.89 12.70 8.10
N PRO A 154 3.17 13.65 8.74
CA PRO A 154 2.90 14.94 8.12
C PRO A 154 4.23 15.57 7.70
N ARG A 155 4.31 16.00 6.44
CA ARG A 155 5.48 16.76 5.95
C ARG A 155 5.56 18.06 6.75
N LYS A 156 6.71 18.26 7.41
CA LYS A 156 7.03 19.52 8.07
C LYS A 156 7.25 20.61 7.03
#